data_67a99fdaeb57649450d40cd2250c9afb
#
_entry.id   67a99fdaeb57649450d40cd2250c9afb
#
_cell.length_a   1.000
_cell.length_b   1.000
_cell.length_c   1.000
_cell.angle_alpha   90.00
_cell.angle_beta   90.00
_cell.angle_gamma   90.00
#
_symmetry.space_group_name_H-M   'P 1'
#
loop_
_entity.id
_entity.type
_entity.pdbx_description
1 polymer ?
#
loop_
_entity_poly.entity_id
_entity_poly.type
_entity_poly.pdbx_seq_one_letter_code
_entity_poly.pdbx_strand_id
1 'polypeptide(L)'
;MTPISICVIAKNEEKNIRTFLSSIQKSMGKYPYEIVLVDTGSTDCTREIAREFNVRLFSFEWINDFSAARNFSISKASYKWILVLDCDEYATRIETDCFEQMMQQYPSGVGLITRHNQCLSSAGERVYTDYVNRFFPKKKYHYEGIVHEQLVAENHQPYEMVTLPIEVNHVGYIGSQISLEQKATRDSALLLEMLEQNPNDPYLYFQLGQSATLTGDMKNAYRYYKKGLSFDINPELEYVRLMLLGYGESALKLGYYKEVLEILENVLDDFDNTPEFSCLLGRAYRLNGQYINAMKAFLKATTYPSAAMEGSNTYIPLYHMGYINEMLGDNASARKLYENCGNYAPAKDRLAVLAGK
;
A
#
# COMPACT_ATOMS: atom_id res chain seq x y z
N MET A 1 3.59 32.77 3.41
CA MET A 1 3.23 31.34 3.49
C MET A 1 1.71 31.23 3.49
N THR A 2 1.18 30.49 2.53
CA THR A 2 -0.25 30.26 2.35
C THR A 2 -0.70 29.15 3.30
N PRO A 3 -1.63 29.40 4.23
CA PRO A 3 -2.03 28.37 5.20
C PRO A 3 -2.76 27.20 4.53
N ILE A 4 -2.64 26.01 5.15
CA ILE A 4 -3.31 24.78 4.71
C ILE A 4 -4.19 24.19 5.82
N SER A 5 -5.16 23.38 5.45
CA SER A 5 -5.95 22.58 6.38
C SER A 5 -5.53 21.12 6.30
N ILE A 6 -5.17 20.52 7.44
CA ILE A 6 -4.94 19.09 7.56
C ILE A 6 -6.25 18.45 8.02
N CYS A 7 -6.85 17.63 7.15
CA CYS A 7 -8.15 16.98 7.38
C CYS A 7 -7.96 15.52 7.79
N VAL A 8 -8.58 15.15 8.89
CA VAL A 8 -8.43 13.83 9.52
C VAL A 8 -9.80 13.30 9.93
N ILE A 9 -10.06 12.02 9.69
CA ILE A 9 -11.18 11.29 10.30
C ILE A 9 -10.63 10.32 11.35
N ALA A 10 -11.35 10.13 12.44
CA ALA A 10 -10.90 9.28 13.54
C ALA A 10 -12.05 8.45 14.12
N LYS A 11 -11.76 7.19 14.49
CA LYS A 11 -12.65 6.34 15.29
C LYS A 11 -11.84 5.35 16.11
N ASN A 12 -11.87 5.49 17.45
CA ASN A 12 -11.17 4.61 18.39
C ASN A 12 -9.65 4.55 18.13
N GLU A 13 -9.03 5.74 18.07
CA GLU A 13 -7.61 5.94 17.75
C GLU A 13 -6.80 6.35 19.00
N GLU A 14 -7.23 6.03 20.21
CA GLU A 14 -6.54 6.44 21.45
C GLU A 14 -5.06 6.05 21.49
N LYS A 15 -4.68 4.95 20.82
CA LYS A 15 -3.30 4.45 20.73
C LYS A 15 -2.43 5.24 19.77
N ASN A 16 -3.01 5.78 18.71
CA ASN A 16 -2.31 6.40 17.59
C ASN A 16 -2.35 7.92 17.63
N ILE A 17 -3.49 8.51 18.02
CA ILE A 17 -3.79 9.92 17.81
C ILE A 17 -2.78 10.88 18.45
N ARG A 18 -2.25 10.55 19.64
CA ARG A 18 -1.23 11.38 20.31
C ARG A 18 0.06 11.43 19.49
N THR A 19 0.54 10.27 19.06
CA THR A 19 1.76 10.16 18.25
C THR A 19 1.58 10.85 16.91
N PHE A 20 0.43 10.64 16.26
CA PHE A 20 0.05 11.29 15.01
C PHE A 20 0.09 12.82 15.14
N LEU A 21 -0.67 13.41 16.07
CA LEU A 21 -0.74 14.87 16.25
C LEU A 21 0.62 15.47 16.61
N SER A 22 1.41 14.79 17.46
CA SER A 22 2.77 15.21 17.79
C SER A 22 3.71 15.18 16.58
N SER A 23 3.58 14.18 15.71
CA SER A 23 4.37 14.07 14.47
C SER A 23 4.07 15.21 13.50
N ILE A 24 2.80 15.58 13.35
CA ILE A 24 2.38 16.74 12.54
C ILE A 24 2.94 18.04 13.11
N GLN A 25 2.77 18.31 14.41
CA GLN A 25 3.33 19.52 15.05
C GLN A 25 4.83 19.66 14.83
N LYS A 26 5.56 18.56 15.01
CA LYS A 26 7.01 18.53 14.80
C LYS A 26 7.39 18.82 13.35
N SER A 27 6.71 18.18 12.39
CA SER A 27 7.05 18.25 10.96
C SER A 27 6.61 19.57 10.32
N MET A 28 5.49 20.16 10.73
CA MET A 28 5.00 21.45 10.22
C MET A 28 5.79 22.65 10.77
N GLY A 29 6.39 22.52 11.95
CA GLY A 29 7.22 23.58 12.53
C GLY A 29 6.48 24.92 12.65
N LYS A 30 6.95 25.94 11.94
CA LYS A 30 6.34 27.30 11.91
C LYS A 30 5.43 27.54 10.71
N TYR A 31 5.22 26.56 9.84
CA TYR A 31 4.33 26.72 8.70
C TYR A 31 2.88 26.90 9.19
N PRO A 32 2.10 27.87 8.63
CA PRO A 32 0.73 28.11 9.10
C PRO A 32 -0.22 26.99 8.64
N TYR A 33 -0.89 26.36 9.58
CA TYR A 33 -1.88 25.30 9.33
C TYR A 33 -2.96 25.26 10.40
N GLU A 34 -4.05 24.58 10.08
CA GLU A 34 -5.03 24.08 11.05
C GLU A 34 -5.16 22.57 10.93
N ILE A 35 -5.62 21.91 11.99
CA ILE A 35 -6.05 20.50 11.96
C ILE A 35 -7.56 20.46 12.16
N VAL A 36 -8.27 19.89 11.19
CA VAL A 36 -9.70 19.58 11.23
C VAL A 36 -9.83 18.08 11.49
N LEU A 37 -10.19 17.72 12.71
CA LEU A 37 -10.39 16.33 13.10
C LEU A 37 -11.88 16.05 13.25
N VAL A 38 -12.33 15.02 12.54
CA VAL A 38 -13.73 14.57 12.56
C VAL A 38 -13.80 13.20 13.23
N ASP A 39 -14.39 13.18 14.42
CA ASP A 39 -14.70 11.95 15.15
C ASP A 39 -15.96 11.30 14.60
N THR A 40 -15.83 10.03 14.17
CA THR A 40 -16.94 9.25 13.59
C THR A 40 -17.60 8.28 14.60
N GLY A 41 -17.57 8.63 15.88
CA GLY A 41 -18.21 7.89 16.96
C GLY A 41 -17.23 7.05 17.78
N SER A 42 -16.13 7.66 18.25
CA SER A 42 -15.22 7.02 19.20
C SER A 42 -15.87 6.80 20.56
N THR A 43 -15.55 5.66 21.16
CA THR A 43 -15.99 5.23 22.50
C THR A 43 -14.83 5.12 23.50
N ASP A 44 -13.60 5.37 23.03
CA ASP A 44 -12.34 5.39 23.78
C ASP A 44 -11.89 6.84 24.07
N CYS A 45 -10.66 7.02 24.52
CA CYS A 45 -10.10 8.35 24.87
C CYS A 45 -9.65 9.18 23.66
N THR A 46 -10.00 8.83 22.41
CA THR A 46 -9.59 9.56 21.20
C THR A 46 -9.91 11.05 21.27
N ARG A 47 -11.15 11.39 21.67
CA ARG A 47 -11.64 12.79 21.71
C ARG A 47 -10.97 13.61 22.82
N GLU A 48 -10.75 12.99 23.96
CA GLU A 48 -10.08 13.59 25.11
C GLU A 48 -8.64 13.94 24.76
N ILE A 49 -7.91 13.00 24.16
CA ILE A 49 -6.53 13.21 23.71
C ILE A 49 -6.47 14.29 22.63
N ALA A 50 -7.40 14.28 21.66
CA ALA A 50 -7.44 15.29 20.60
C ALA A 50 -7.58 16.72 21.16
N ARG A 51 -8.35 16.93 22.25
CA ARG A 51 -8.53 18.24 22.90
C ARG A 51 -7.27 18.78 23.57
N GLU A 52 -6.28 17.94 23.85
CA GLU A 52 -4.99 18.39 24.39
C GLU A 52 -4.13 19.11 23.33
N PHE A 53 -4.51 18.98 22.06
CA PHE A 53 -3.85 19.59 20.93
C PHE A 53 -4.69 20.73 20.35
N ASN A 54 -4.06 21.64 19.61
CA ASN A 54 -4.77 22.73 18.93
C ASN A 54 -5.45 22.24 17.65
N VAL A 55 -6.53 21.44 17.84
CA VAL A 55 -7.34 20.88 16.74
C VAL A 55 -8.75 21.41 16.76
N ARG A 56 -9.36 21.55 15.61
CA ARG A 56 -10.79 21.82 15.44
C ARG A 56 -11.51 20.48 15.37
N LEU A 57 -12.12 20.10 16.49
CA LEU A 57 -12.78 18.80 16.64
C LEU A 57 -14.27 18.91 16.27
N PHE A 58 -14.73 18.05 15.36
CA PHE A 58 -16.11 17.88 14.94
C PHE A 58 -16.58 16.45 15.15
N SER A 59 -17.89 16.24 15.15
CA SER A 59 -18.49 14.90 15.18
C SER A 59 -19.25 14.66 13.87
N PHE A 60 -19.17 13.43 13.38
CA PHE A 60 -19.92 12.95 12.22
C PHE A 60 -20.57 11.62 12.59
N GLU A 61 -21.89 11.50 12.40
CA GLU A 61 -22.57 10.23 12.61
C GLU A 61 -22.13 9.22 11.52
N TRP A 62 -21.63 8.08 11.95
CA TRP A 62 -21.12 7.08 11.03
C TRP A 62 -22.25 6.40 10.24
N ILE A 63 -22.23 6.54 8.92
CA ILE A 63 -23.22 6.03 7.97
C ILE A 63 -22.66 4.93 7.06
N ASN A 64 -21.57 4.26 7.46
CA ASN A 64 -20.84 3.27 6.66
C ASN A 64 -20.27 3.80 5.33
N ASP A 65 -19.88 5.07 5.31
CA ASP A 65 -19.35 5.77 4.14
C ASP A 65 -18.12 6.60 4.53
N PHE A 66 -16.95 6.15 4.12
CA PHE A 66 -15.68 6.83 4.36
C PHE A 66 -15.56 8.13 3.55
N SER A 67 -16.05 8.12 2.29
CA SER A 67 -16.01 9.31 1.45
C SER A 67 -16.85 10.44 2.03
N ALA A 68 -18.04 10.13 2.55
CA ALA A 68 -18.91 11.09 3.22
C ALA A 68 -18.22 11.71 4.46
N ALA A 69 -17.56 10.91 5.28
CA ALA A 69 -16.83 11.39 6.45
C ALA A 69 -15.64 12.28 6.06
N ARG A 70 -14.85 11.89 5.02
CA ARG A 70 -13.73 12.71 4.51
C ARG A 70 -14.24 14.02 3.89
N ASN A 71 -15.26 13.97 3.06
CA ASN A 71 -15.85 15.16 2.45
C ASN A 71 -16.43 16.10 3.50
N PHE A 72 -17.02 15.55 4.58
CA PHE A 72 -17.44 16.36 5.71
C PHE A 72 -16.24 17.04 6.39
N SER A 73 -15.12 16.35 6.62
CA SER A 73 -13.92 16.97 7.20
C SER A 73 -13.38 18.09 6.31
N ILE A 74 -13.31 17.87 4.99
CA ILE A 74 -12.91 18.87 4.00
C ILE A 74 -13.87 20.07 4.02
N SER A 75 -15.18 19.85 4.17
CA SER A 75 -16.16 20.95 4.25
C SER A 75 -15.91 21.90 5.42
N LYS A 76 -15.37 21.39 6.55
CA LYS A 76 -15.03 22.16 7.76
C LYS A 76 -13.69 22.89 7.67
N ALA A 77 -12.88 22.60 6.68
CA ALA A 77 -11.58 23.24 6.46
C ALA A 77 -11.76 24.74 6.13
N SER A 78 -10.93 25.61 6.75
CA SER A 78 -10.95 27.03 6.54
C SER A 78 -10.14 27.46 5.31
N TYR A 79 -9.11 26.69 4.96
CA TYR A 79 -8.17 27.07 3.92
C TYR A 79 -8.47 26.40 2.58
N LYS A 80 -7.89 26.98 1.53
CA LYS A 80 -8.10 26.53 0.14
C LYS A 80 -7.45 25.18 -0.14
N TRP A 81 -6.29 24.92 0.45
CA TRP A 81 -5.51 23.71 0.21
C TRP A 81 -5.64 22.74 1.36
N ILE A 82 -5.86 21.48 1.04
CA ILE A 82 -6.12 20.40 1.96
C ILE A 82 -4.97 19.40 1.89
N LEU A 83 -4.50 18.98 3.05
CA LEU A 83 -3.70 17.77 3.23
C LEU A 83 -4.56 16.77 4.01
N VAL A 84 -4.87 15.62 3.43
CA VAL A 84 -5.62 14.54 4.10
C VAL A 84 -4.64 13.54 4.67
N LEU A 85 -4.80 13.18 5.95
CA LEU A 85 -4.00 12.15 6.63
C LEU A 85 -4.89 11.30 7.52
N ASP A 86 -4.47 10.06 7.78
CA ASP A 86 -5.13 9.13 8.70
C ASP A 86 -4.39 9.08 10.06
N CYS A 87 -5.09 8.76 11.15
CA CYS A 87 -4.51 8.79 12.52
C CYS A 87 -3.37 7.77 12.72
N ASP A 88 -3.26 6.77 11.88
CA ASP A 88 -2.21 5.75 11.86
C ASP A 88 -1.09 6.05 10.85
N GLU A 89 -1.07 7.26 10.24
CA GLU A 89 -0.05 7.77 9.32
C GLU A 89 0.82 8.81 10.04
N TYR A 90 1.95 8.40 10.63
CA TYR A 90 2.84 9.31 11.36
C TYR A 90 3.80 10.03 10.41
N ALA A 91 3.77 11.36 10.40
CA ALA A 91 4.66 12.16 9.58
C ALA A 91 6.12 11.98 10.02
N THR A 92 6.97 11.52 9.09
CA THR A 92 8.41 11.37 9.28
C THR A 92 9.18 12.49 8.61
N ARG A 93 8.63 13.05 7.52
CA ARG A 93 9.20 14.17 6.77
C ARG A 93 8.08 15.00 6.15
N ILE A 94 8.13 16.31 6.35
CA ILE A 94 7.32 17.29 5.60
C ILE A 94 8.25 18.47 5.27
N GLU A 95 8.65 18.60 4.00
CA GLU A 95 9.38 19.77 3.55
C GLU A 95 8.35 20.86 3.17
N THR A 96 8.08 21.76 4.10
CA THR A 96 6.96 22.71 4.00
C THR A 96 7.04 23.67 2.81
N ASP A 97 8.23 23.90 2.24
CA ASP A 97 8.42 24.72 1.05
C ASP A 97 7.74 24.13 -0.19
N CYS A 98 7.53 22.80 -0.20
CA CYS A 98 6.83 22.12 -1.30
C CYS A 98 5.39 22.61 -1.48
N PHE A 99 4.72 23.06 -0.40
CA PHE A 99 3.35 23.55 -0.47
C PHE A 99 3.24 24.78 -1.37
N GLU A 100 4.11 25.79 -1.16
CA GLU A 100 4.11 27.00 -1.96
C GLU A 100 4.48 26.71 -3.43
N GLN A 101 5.46 25.84 -3.65
CA GLN A 101 5.85 25.42 -5.00
C GLN A 101 4.69 24.74 -5.72
N MET A 102 4.03 23.78 -5.07
CA MET A 102 2.88 23.08 -5.62
C MET A 102 1.73 24.03 -5.94
N MET A 103 1.39 24.95 -5.02
CA MET A 103 0.30 25.92 -5.20
C MET A 103 0.53 26.87 -6.37
N GLN A 104 1.78 27.23 -6.62
CA GLN A 104 2.17 28.16 -7.71
C GLN A 104 2.26 27.45 -9.06
N GLN A 105 2.93 26.31 -9.11
CA GLN A 105 3.21 25.60 -10.36
C GLN A 105 2.02 24.77 -10.83
N TYR A 106 1.26 24.20 -9.88
CA TYR A 106 0.15 23.26 -10.14
C TYR A 106 -1.13 23.68 -9.40
N PRO A 107 -1.72 24.85 -9.71
CA PRO A 107 -2.84 25.41 -8.94
C PRO A 107 -4.12 24.58 -8.96
N SER A 108 -4.15 23.53 -9.77
CA SER A 108 -5.22 22.53 -9.88
C SER A 108 -4.72 21.11 -9.73
N GLY A 109 -3.43 20.89 -9.54
CA GLY A 109 -2.84 19.56 -9.44
C GLY A 109 -3.09 18.89 -8.09
N VAL A 110 -2.75 17.61 -8.02
CA VAL A 110 -2.82 16.76 -6.81
C VAL A 110 -1.42 16.36 -6.40
N GLY A 111 -1.07 16.62 -5.14
CA GLY A 111 0.17 16.18 -4.52
C GLY A 111 0.06 14.75 -4.01
N LEU A 112 0.99 13.91 -4.48
CA LEU A 112 1.24 12.58 -3.96
C LEU A 112 2.16 12.66 -2.75
N ILE A 113 1.84 11.94 -1.69
CA ILE A 113 2.75 11.72 -0.56
C ILE A 113 3.27 10.29 -0.56
N THR A 114 4.47 10.08 -0.05
CA THR A 114 5.06 8.75 0.11
C THR A 114 4.59 8.13 1.43
N ARG A 115 4.03 6.92 1.35
CA ARG A 115 3.56 6.18 2.51
C ARG A 115 4.34 4.89 2.67
N HIS A 116 4.96 4.71 3.83
CA HIS A 116 5.72 3.52 4.21
C HIS A 116 4.81 2.62 5.07
N ASN A 117 4.21 1.61 4.45
CA ASN A 117 3.33 0.66 5.11
C ASN A 117 4.16 -0.40 5.84
N GLN A 118 4.05 -0.43 7.16
CA GLN A 118 4.70 -1.46 7.97
C GLN A 118 3.79 -2.70 8.02
N CYS A 119 4.30 -3.83 7.55
CA CYS A 119 3.56 -5.09 7.44
C CYS A 119 4.29 -6.21 8.19
N LEU A 120 3.54 -7.11 8.81
CA LEU A 120 4.09 -8.37 9.33
C LEU A 120 3.99 -9.45 8.24
N SER A 121 5.09 -10.14 8.00
CA SER A 121 5.15 -11.32 7.13
C SER A 121 5.68 -12.54 7.89
N SER A 122 5.57 -13.72 7.30
CA SER A 122 6.19 -14.94 7.86
C SER A 122 7.72 -14.85 7.98
N ALA A 123 8.35 -13.89 7.29
CA ALA A 123 9.80 -13.64 7.32
C ALA A 123 10.17 -12.45 8.23
N GLY A 124 9.23 -11.90 9.02
CA GLY A 124 9.41 -10.75 9.90
C GLY A 124 8.71 -9.48 9.40
N GLU A 125 9.03 -8.35 10.02
CA GLU A 125 8.54 -7.04 9.61
C GLU A 125 9.06 -6.67 8.22
N ARG A 126 8.20 -6.06 7.41
CA ARG A 126 8.53 -5.55 6.08
C ARG A 126 7.90 -4.19 5.86
N VAL A 127 8.51 -3.41 5.00
CA VAL A 127 7.98 -2.13 4.55
C VAL A 127 7.57 -2.24 3.08
N TYR A 128 6.34 -1.83 2.78
CA TYR A 128 5.85 -1.59 1.44
C TYR A 128 5.65 -0.09 1.26
N THR A 129 6.19 0.48 0.20
CA THR A 129 6.09 1.90 -0.11
C THR A 129 5.11 2.11 -1.26
N ASP A 130 4.13 3.00 -1.05
CA ASP A 130 3.18 3.45 -2.07
C ASP A 130 3.06 4.98 -2.08
N TYR A 131 2.35 5.49 -3.09
CA TYR A 131 2.09 6.91 -3.27
C TYR A 131 0.59 7.16 -3.24
N VAL A 132 0.16 8.13 -2.42
CA VAL A 132 -1.26 8.40 -2.21
C VAL A 132 -1.62 9.87 -2.47
N ASN A 133 -2.76 10.09 -3.10
CA ASN A 133 -3.31 11.41 -3.42
C ASN A 133 -3.81 12.09 -2.15
N ARG A 134 -3.04 13.07 -1.60
CA ARG A 134 -3.35 13.63 -0.29
C ARG A 134 -3.38 15.15 -0.22
N PHE A 135 -2.73 15.86 -1.16
CA PHE A 135 -2.64 17.33 -1.13
C PHE A 135 -3.29 17.97 -2.37
N PHE A 136 -4.36 18.76 -2.17
CA PHE A 136 -5.16 19.29 -3.29
C PHE A 136 -5.98 20.53 -2.91
N PRO A 137 -6.42 21.34 -3.90
CA PRO A 137 -7.33 22.47 -3.66
C PRO A 137 -8.78 21.99 -3.47
N LYS A 138 -9.36 22.29 -2.30
CA LYS A 138 -10.63 21.74 -1.79
C LYS A 138 -11.86 21.95 -2.71
N LYS A 139 -11.87 22.97 -3.56
CA LYS A 139 -13.00 23.27 -4.47
C LYS A 139 -12.97 22.50 -5.77
N LYS A 140 -11.91 21.72 -6.01
CA LYS A 140 -11.71 21.02 -7.28
C LYS A 140 -11.83 19.50 -7.15
N TYR A 141 -11.86 18.99 -5.93
CA TYR A 141 -11.81 17.57 -5.65
C TYR A 141 -12.71 17.20 -4.49
N HIS A 142 -13.22 15.98 -4.54
CA HIS A 142 -13.92 15.30 -3.46
C HIS A 142 -13.57 13.80 -3.48
N TYR A 143 -13.95 13.09 -2.42
CA TYR A 143 -13.80 11.64 -2.36
C TYR A 143 -15.08 10.95 -2.79
N GLU A 144 -14.93 9.84 -3.56
CA GLU A 144 -16.01 8.94 -3.94
C GLU A 144 -15.68 7.50 -3.53
N GLY A 145 -16.72 6.70 -3.28
CA GLY A 145 -16.63 5.31 -2.82
C GLY A 145 -16.82 5.18 -1.32
N ILE A 146 -17.73 4.29 -0.90
CA ILE A 146 -18.07 4.10 0.52
C ILE A 146 -16.93 3.49 1.34
N VAL A 147 -16.04 2.73 0.70
CA VAL A 147 -14.78 2.18 1.24
C VAL A 147 -13.71 2.20 0.16
N HIS A 148 -12.43 2.31 0.53
CA HIS A 148 -11.31 2.53 -0.39
C HIS A 148 -11.55 3.71 -1.33
N GLU A 149 -12.05 4.77 -0.76
CA GLU A 149 -12.47 5.98 -1.42
C GLU A 149 -11.36 6.62 -2.24
N GLN A 150 -11.69 7.04 -3.44
CA GLN A 150 -10.77 7.66 -4.39
C GLN A 150 -10.99 9.16 -4.47
N LEU A 151 -9.89 9.91 -4.64
CA LEU A 151 -9.97 11.34 -4.91
C LEU A 151 -10.38 11.56 -6.36
N VAL A 152 -11.48 12.25 -6.58
CA VAL A 152 -12.07 12.52 -7.89
C VAL A 152 -12.14 14.02 -8.14
N ALA A 153 -11.83 14.45 -9.37
CA ALA A 153 -12.02 15.84 -9.76
C ALA A 153 -13.51 16.17 -9.95
N GLU A 154 -13.95 17.36 -9.54
CA GLU A 154 -15.35 17.81 -9.70
C GLU A 154 -15.90 17.71 -11.13
N ASN A 155 -15.02 17.77 -12.13
CA ASN A 155 -15.37 17.62 -13.54
C ASN A 155 -15.18 16.20 -14.09
N HIS A 156 -14.83 15.22 -13.23
CA HIS A 156 -14.51 13.83 -13.58
C HIS A 156 -13.46 13.66 -14.69
N GLN A 157 -12.59 14.66 -14.86
CA GLN A 157 -11.48 14.57 -15.82
C GLN A 157 -10.19 14.13 -15.13
N PRO A 158 -9.26 13.49 -15.86
CA PRO A 158 -7.92 13.22 -15.37
C PRO A 158 -7.23 14.48 -14.86
N TYR A 159 -6.42 14.34 -13.83
CA TYR A 159 -5.70 15.45 -13.22
C TYR A 159 -4.20 15.17 -13.12
N GLU A 160 -3.43 16.24 -13.06
CA GLU A 160 -1.98 16.18 -12.94
C GLU A 160 -1.59 15.81 -11.51
N MET A 161 -0.65 14.87 -11.38
CA MET A 161 -0.14 14.38 -10.10
C MET A 161 1.34 14.74 -9.96
N VAL A 162 1.74 15.22 -8.78
CA VAL A 162 3.10 15.63 -8.47
C VAL A 162 3.52 15.02 -7.15
N THR A 163 4.62 14.27 -7.14
CA THR A 163 5.16 13.71 -5.89
C THR A 163 5.79 14.82 -5.05
N LEU A 164 5.32 14.93 -3.81
CA LEU A 164 5.82 15.91 -2.84
C LEU A 164 6.82 15.23 -1.87
N PRO A 165 7.79 15.99 -1.33
CA PRO A 165 8.70 15.52 -0.30
C PRO A 165 7.99 15.46 1.07
N ILE A 166 6.93 14.64 1.14
CA ILE A 166 6.13 14.34 2.32
C ILE A 166 6.14 12.83 2.49
N GLU A 167 6.58 12.38 3.65
CA GLU A 167 6.69 10.96 3.97
C GLU A 167 5.98 10.65 5.29
N VAL A 168 5.21 9.57 5.30
CA VAL A 168 4.50 9.08 6.49
C VAL A 168 4.77 7.59 6.71
N ASN A 169 4.89 7.19 7.97
CA ASN A 169 4.87 5.78 8.36
C ASN A 169 3.44 5.37 8.70
N HIS A 170 2.93 4.39 7.99
CA HIS A 170 1.61 3.83 8.22
C HIS A 170 1.71 2.54 9.03
N VAL A 171 1.16 2.56 10.24
CA VAL A 171 1.22 1.44 11.20
C VAL A 171 -0.07 0.62 11.25
N GLY A 172 -1.06 0.93 10.44
CA GLY A 172 -2.39 0.30 10.42
C GLY A 172 -2.39 -1.20 10.12
N TYR A 173 -1.28 -1.75 9.62
CA TYR A 173 -1.09 -3.19 9.38
C TYR A 173 -0.30 -3.92 10.48
N ILE A 174 0.14 -3.21 11.56
CA ILE A 174 0.80 -3.81 12.74
C ILE A 174 -0.22 -4.16 13.83
N GLY A 175 -1.49 -4.25 13.52
CA GLY A 175 -2.54 -4.64 14.44
C GLY A 175 -2.48 -6.12 14.86
N SER A 176 -3.26 -6.50 15.87
CA SER A 176 -3.47 -7.92 16.12
C SER A 176 -4.14 -8.57 14.90
N GLN A 177 -3.86 -9.84 14.62
CA GLN A 177 -4.49 -10.59 13.53
C GLN A 177 -6.02 -10.45 13.57
N ILE A 178 -6.62 -10.49 14.76
CA ILE A 178 -8.07 -10.33 14.98
C ILE A 178 -8.56 -8.95 14.49
N SER A 179 -7.83 -7.87 14.78
CA SER A 179 -8.25 -6.52 14.35
C SER A 179 -8.15 -6.34 12.83
N LEU A 180 -7.15 -6.95 12.19
CA LEU A 180 -7.00 -6.94 10.73
C LEU A 180 -8.12 -7.76 10.05
N GLU A 181 -8.47 -8.91 10.60
CA GLU A 181 -9.57 -9.74 10.10
C GLU A 181 -10.93 -9.06 10.25
N GLN A 182 -11.19 -8.37 11.38
CA GLN A 182 -12.42 -7.59 11.58
C GLN A 182 -12.52 -6.44 10.58
N LYS A 183 -11.43 -5.71 10.34
CA LYS A 183 -11.36 -4.65 9.34
C LYS A 183 -11.63 -5.20 7.94
N ALA A 184 -10.94 -6.27 7.55
CA ALA A 184 -11.11 -6.91 6.24
C ALA A 184 -12.55 -7.45 6.04
N THR A 185 -13.16 -8.01 7.07
CA THR A 185 -14.55 -8.51 7.01
C THR A 185 -15.55 -7.38 6.79
N ARG A 186 -15.40 -6.28 7.54
CA ARG A 186 -16.24 -5.08 7.37
C ARG A 186 -16.09 -4.50 5.97
N ASP A 187 -14.86 -4.30 5.53
CA ASP A 187 -14.57 -3.68 4.23
C ASP A 187 -15.05 -4.58 3.07
N SER A 188 -14.92 -5.91 3.21
CA SER A 188 -15.44 -6.86 2.21
C SER A 188 -16.96 -6.79 2.06
N ALA A 189 -17.71 -6.61 3.16
CA ALA A 189 -19.17 -6.48 3.09
C ALA A 189 -19.57 -5.22 2.29
N LEU A 190 -18.92 -4.08 2.55
CA LEU A 190 -19.16 -2.84 1.81
C LEU A 190 -18.75 -2.95 0.34
N LEU A 191 -17.61 -3.61 0.06
CA LEU A 191 -17.14 -3.86 -1.32
C LEU A 191 -18.11 -4.75 -2.11
N LEU A 192 -18.70 -5.76 -1.48
CA LEU A 192 -19.70 -6.62 -2.14
C LEU A 192 -20.97 -5.84 -2.47
N GLU A 193 -21.43 -4.95 -1.59
CA GLU A 193 -22.55 -4.05 -1.86
C GLU A 193 -22.26 -3.13 -3.05
N MET A 194 -21.05 -2.54 -3.11
CA MET A 194 -20.62 -1.73 -4.27
C MET A 194 -20.56 -2.56 -5.54
N LEU A 195 -20.09 -3.82 -5.46
CA LEU A 195 -19.98 -4.72 -6.60
C LEU A 195 -21.34 -5.11 -7.19
N GLU A 196 -22.39 -5.21 -6.36
CA GLU A 196 -23.76 -5.42 -6.85
C GLU A 196 -24.24 -4.27 -7.72
N GLN A 197 -23.81 -3.04 -7.41
CA GLN A 197 -24.16 -1.84 -8.19
C GLN A 197 -23.27 -1.67 -9.42
N ASN A 198 -21.98 -2.07 -9.32
CA ASN A 198 -20.95 -1.92 -10.37
C ASN A 198 -20.22 -3.25 -10.64
N PRO A 199 -20.88 -4.27 -11.24
CA PRO A 199 -20.34 -5.62 -11.35
C PRO A 199 -19.13 -5.74 -12.30
N ASN A 200 -18.86 -4.72 -13.09
CA ASN A 200 -17.77 -4.70 -14.08
C ASN A 200 -16.60 -3.78 -13.67
N ASP A 201 -16.55 -3.33 -12.41
CA ASP A 201 -15.47 -2.49 -11.92
C ASP A 201 -14.27 -3.36 -11.47
N PRO A 202 -13.13 -3.39 -12.20
CA PRO A 202 -11.97 -4.20 -11.85
C PRO A 202 -11.33 -3.76 -10.53
N TYR A 203 -11.47 -2.49 -10.13
CA TYR A 203 -10.91 -1.99 -8.88
C TYR A 203 -11.59 -2.62 -7.65
N LEU A 204 -12.90 -2.86 -7.69
CA LEU A 204 -13.62 -3.55 -6.62
C LEU A 204 -13.13 -5.00 -6.46
N TYR A 205 -12.88 -5.70 -7.57
CA TYR A 205 -12.29 -7.04 -7.52
C TYR A 205 -10.87 -7.05 -6.94
N PHE A 206 -10.07 -6.03 -7.26
CA PHE A 206 -8.75 -5.85 -6.66
C PHE A 206 -8.85 -5.69 -5.13
N GLN A 207 -9.74 -4.83 -4.64
CA GLN A 207 -9.94 -4.57 -3.21
C GLN A 207 -10.46 -5.82 -2.47
N LEU A 208 -11.40 -6.56 -3.05
CA LEU A 208 -11.87 -7.84 -2.50
C LEU A 208 -10.74 -8.88 -2.45
N GLY A 209 -9.90 -8.92 -3.47
CA GLY A 209 -8.72 -9.77 -3.50
C GLY A 209 -7.72 -9.43 -2.39
N GLN A 210 -7.49 -8.14 -2.13
CA GLN A 210 -6.63 -7.69 -1.02
C GLN A 210 -7.22 -8.07 0.34
N SER A 211 -8.51 -7.86 0.56
CA SER A 211 -9.20 -8.24 1.80
C SER A 211 -9.11 -9.75 2.05
N ALA A 212 -9.30 -10.57 1.01
CA ALA A 212 -9.17 -12.02 1.09
C ALA A 212 -7.71 -12.45 1.37
N THR A 213 -6.73 -11.75 0.79
CA THR A 213 -5.30 -12.00 1.06
C THR A 213 -4.96 -11.70 2.52
N LEU A 214 -5.48 -10.60 3.07
CA LEU A 214 -5.26 -10.17 4.44
C LEU A 214 -5.83 -11.17 5.47
N THR A 215 -6.98 -11.79 5.16
CA THR A 215 -7.58 -12.84 5.99
C THR A 215 -7.02 -14.25 5.74
N GLY A 216 -6.06 -14.39 4.81
CA GLY A 216 -5.46 -15.68 4.46
C GLY A 216 -6.32 -16.55 3.54
N ASP A 217 -7.46 -16.07 3.07
CA ASP A 217 -8.33 -16.78 2.13
C ASP A 217 -7.78 -16.71 0.69
N MET A 218 -6.71 -17.45 0.46
CA MET A 218 -6.02 -17.47 -0.85
C MET A 218 -6.93 -17.93 -2.00
N LYS A 219 -7.95 -18.76 -1.71
CA LYS A 219 -8.87 -19.24 -2.74
C LYS A 219 -9.77 -18.10 -3.28
N ASN A 220 -10.35 -17.32 -2.40
CA ASN A 220 -11.13 -16.16 -2.80
C ASN A 220 -10.25 -15.04 -3.34
N ALA A 221 -9.05 -14.81 -2.77
CA ALA A 221 -8.07 -13.87 -3.31
C ALA A 221 -7.77 -14.16 -4.79
N TYR A 222 -7.40 -15.41 -5.09
CA TYR A 222 -7.18 -15.87 -6.48
C TYR A 222 -8.39 -15.62 -7.38
N ARG A 223 -9.61 -15.96 -6.93
CA ARG A 223 -10.83 -15.78 -7.73
C ARG A 223 -11.12 -14.32 -8.06
N TYR A 224 -11.00 -13.45 -7.05
CA TYR A 224 -11.24 -12.02 -7.22
C TYR A 224 -10.19 -11.38 -8.14
N TYR A 225 -8.91 -11.61 -7.88
CA TYR A 225 -7.85 -11.08 -8.75
C TYR A 225 -7.97 -11.57 -10.19
N LYS A 226 -8.20 -12.88 -10.38
CA LYS A 226 -8.41 -13.46 -11.73
C LYS A 226 -9.58 -12.81 -12.45
N LYS A 227 -10.69 -12.55 -11.74
CA LYS A 227 -11.85 -11.88 -12.31
C LYS A 227 -11.53 -10.43 -12.65
N GLY A 228 -10.88 -9.69 -11.78
CA GLY A 228 -10.46 -8.31 -12.04
C GLY A 228 -9.55 -8.19 -13.26
N LEU A 229 -8.57 -9.11 -13.40
CA LEU A 229 -7.66 -9.18 -14.55
C LEU A 229 -8.34 -9.60 -15.86
N SER A 230 -9.57 -10.11 -15.81
CA SER A 230 -10.31 -10.50 -17.02
C SER A 230 -11.02 -9.34 -17.74
N PHE A 231 -11.02 -8.14 -17.16
CA PHE A 231 -11.54 -6.94 -17.79
C PHE A 231 -10.50 -6.27 -18.68
N ASP A 232 -10.97 -5.36 -19.56
CA ASP A 232 -10.08 -4.46 -20.29
C ASP A 232 -9.56 -3.38 -19.34
N ILE A 233 -8.28 -3.49 -18.93
CA ILE A 233 -7.67 -2.69 -17.90
C ILE A 233 -6.35 -2.07 -18.39
N ASN A 234 -6.03 -0.86 -17.94
CA ASN A 234 -4.77 -0.21 -18.24
C ASN A 234 -3.63 -0.77 -17.35
N PRO A 235 -2.59 -1.44 -17.93
CA PRO A 235 -1.48 -2.02 -17.18
C PRO A 235 -0.59 -1.00 -16.47
N GLU A 236 -0.66 0.28 -16.84
CA GLU A 236 0.11 1.34 -16.19
C GLU A 236 -0.46 1.75 -14.83
N LEU A 237 -1.71 1.41 -14.54
CA LEU A 237 -2.31 1.71 -13.25
C LEU A 237 -1.69 0.84 -12.14
N GLU A 238 -1.32 1.48 -11.04
CA GLU A 238 -0.65 0.80 -9.93
C GLU A 238 -1.47 -0.36 -9.37
N TYR A 239 -2.79 -0.18 -9.19
CA TYR A 239 -3.65 -1.25 -8.67
C TYR A 239 -3.70 -2.47 -9.59
N VAL A 240 -3.54 -2.32 -10.91
CA VAL A 240 -3.51 -3.42 -11.87
C VAL A 240 -2.22 -4.23 -11.71
N ARG A 241 -1.09 -3.56 -11.50
CA ARG A 241 0.18 -4.22 -11.18
C ARG A 241 0.11 -5.00 -9.87
N LEU A 242 -0.46 -4.37 -8.82
CA LEU A 242 -0.67 -5.04 -7.53
C LEU A 242 -1.65 -6.21 -7.63
N MET A 243 -2.70 -6.09 -8.46
CA MET A 243 -3.66 -7.17 -8.72
C MET A 243 -3.00 -8.37 -9.40
N LEU A 244 -2.11 -8.13 -10.37
CA LEU A 244 -1.34 -9.20 -11.03
C LEU A 244 -0.39 -9.90 -10.04
N LEU A 245 0.32 -9.14 -9.19
CA LEU A 245 1.17 -9.70 -8.16
C LEU A 245 0.35 -10.53 -7.16
N GLY A 246 -0.79 -10.01 -6.69
CA GLY A 246 -1.70 -10.71 -5.78
C GLY A 246 -2.29 -11.98 -6.39
N TYR A 247 -2.66 -11.93 -7.68
CA TYR A 247 -3.07 -13.10 -8.45
C TYR A 247 -1.98 -14.18 -8.43
N GLY A 248 -0.76 -13.80 -8.86
CA GLY A 248 0.36 -14.73 -8.92
C GLY A 248 0.70 -15.35 -7.57
N GLU A 249 0.76 -14.53 -6.50
CA GLU A 249 1.04 -15.00 -5.13
C GLU A 249 -0.01 -16.00 -4.64
N SER A 250 -1.29 -15.68 -4.81
CA SER A 250 -2.39 -16.55 -4.38
C SER A 250 -2.43 -17.86 -5.18
N ALA A 251 -2.26 -17.77 -6.50
CA ALA A 251 -2.25 -18.92 -7.39
C ALA A 251 -1.04 -19.85 -7.15
N LEU A 252 0.17 -19.30 -6.91
CA LEU A 252 1.34 -20.10 -6.53
C LEU A 252 1.13 -20.83 -5.20
N LYS A 253 0.50 -20.19 -4.21
CA LYS A 253 0.15 -20.85 -2.93
C LYS A 253 -0.87 -21.97 -3.11
N LEU A 254 -1.77 -21.87 -4.09
CA LEU A 254 -2.76 -22.90 -4.43
C LEU A 254 -2.20 -24.02 -5.34
N GLY A 255 -0.96 -23.88 -5.81
CA GLY A 255 -0.31 -24.90 -6.65
C GLY A 255 -0.58 -24.75 -8.16
N TYR A 256 -1.17 -23.64 -8.62
CA TYR A 256 -1.49 -23.39 -10.03
C TYR A 256 -0.26 -22.92 -10.84
N TYR A 257 0.88 -23.60 -10.68
CA TYR A 257 2.19 -23.16 -11.17
C TYR A 257 2.24 -22.94 -12.67
N LYS A 258 1.63 -23.83 -13.46
CA LYS A 258 1.61 -23.74 -14.93
C LYS A 258 0.78 -22.55 -15.41
N GLU A 259 -0.41 -22.39 -14.85
CA GLU A 259 -1.30 -21.28 -15.20
C GLU A 259 -0.65 -19.93 -14.91
N VAL A 260 -0.02 -19.79 -13.73
CA VAL A 260 0.68 -18.55 -13.38
C VAL A 260 1.80 -18.25 -14.37
N LEU A 261 2.61 -19.24 -14.70
CA LEU A 261 3.73 -19.03 -15.61
C LEU A 261 3.25 -18.59 -16.99
N GLU A 262 2.23 -19.26 -17.55
CA GLU A 262 1.62 -18.89 -18.84
C GLU A 262 1.10 -17.46 -18.85
N ILE A 263 0.36 -17.05 -17.80
CA ILE A 263 -0.16 -15.68 -17.72
C ILE A 263 0.97 -14.66 -17.60
N LEU A 264 1.98 -14.90 -16.74
CA LEU A 264 3.09 -13.97 -16.57
C LEU A 264 3.93 -13.83 -17.84
N GLU A 265 4.14 -14.92 -18.59
CA GLU A 265 4.86 -14.86 -19.88
C GLU A 265 4.08 -14.05 -20.93
N ASN A 266 2.75 -14.12 -20.93
CA ASN A 266 1.90 -13.37 -21.87
C ASN A 266 1.84 -11.86 -21.60
N VAL A 267 2.19 -11.40 -20.39
CA VAL A 267 2.14 -9.99 -20.01
C VAL A 267 3.52 -9.36 -19.79
N LEU A 268 4.58 -10.02 -20.22
CA LEU A 268 5.96 -9.55 -20.04
C LEU A 268 6.19 -8.13 -20.57
N ASP A 269 5.67 -7.84 -21.78
CA ASP A 269 5.89 -6.54 -22.43
C ASP A 269 5.32 -5.37 -21.62
N ASP A 270 4.27 -5.60 -20.87
CA ASP A 270 3.58 -4.56 -20.09
C ASP A 270 4.08 -4.47 -18.64
N PHE A 271 4.50 -5.60 -18.04
CA PHE A 271 4.75 -5.68 -16.59
C PHE A 271 6.19 -5.97 -16.17
N ASP A 272 7.08 -6.38 -17.08
CA ASP A 272 8.46 -6.76 -16.74
C ASP A 272 9.37 -5.54 -16.52
N ASN A 273 8.92 -4.61 -15.68
CA ASN A 273 9.57 -3.35 -15.37
C ASN A 273 9.76 -3.10 -13.87
N THR A 274 9.49 -4.09 -13.02
CA THR A 274 9.66 -4.01 -11.56
C THR A 274 10.37 -5.23 -10.99
N PRO A 275 11.11 -5.08 -9.88
CA PRO A 275 11.75 -6.21 -9.22
C PRO A 275 10.73 -7.20 -8.63
N GLU A 276 9.56 -6.72 -8.19
CA GLU A 276 8.47 -7.54 -7.66
C GLU A 276 7.96 -8.52 -8.73
N PHE A 277 7.70 -8.02 -9.93
CA PHE A 277 7.26 -8.87 -11.05
C PHE A 277 8.35 -9.88 -11.42
N SER A 278 9.62 -9.43 -11.55
CA SER A 278 10.74 -10.31 -11.86
C SER A 278 10.93 -11.41 -10.79
N CYS A 279 10.71 -11.09 -9.51
CA CYS A 279 10.72 -12.08 -8.42
C CYS A 279 9.58 -13.08 -8.52
N LEU A 280 8.35 -12.62 -8.82
CA LEU A 280 7.19 -13.48 -9.01
C LEU A 280 7.41 -14.43 -10.20
N LEU A 281 7.85 -13.91 -11.34
CA LEU A 281 8.19 -14.68 -12.53
C LEU A 281 9.28 -15.72 -12.24
N GLY A 282 10.34 -15.33 -11.54
CA GLY A 282 11.42 -16.24 -11.13
C GLY A 282 10.91 -17.39 -10.26
N ARG A 283 9.98 -17.11 -9.35
CA ARG A 283 9.35 -18.15 -8.53
C ARG A 283 8.43 -19.05 -9.35
N ALA A 284 7.68 -18.50 -10.32
CA ALA A 284 6.86 -19.28 -11.24
C ALA A 284 7.72 -20.22 -12.09
N TYR A 285 8.81 -19.74 -12.67
CA TYR A 285 9.79 -20.58 -13.39
C TYR A 285 10.37 -21.68 -12.51
N ARG A 286 10.82 -21.34 -11.29
CA ARG A 286 11.39 -22.30 -10.35
C ARG A 286 10.42 -23.43 -10.02
N LEU A 287 9.15 -23.11 -9.72
CA LEU A 287 8.12 -24.07 -9.36
C LEU A 287 7.68 -24.94 -10.55
N ASN A 288 7.93 -24.48 -11.79
CA ASN A 288 7.78 -25.28 -13.01
C ASN A 288 9.06 -25.99 -13.45
N GLY A 289 10.12 -26.02 -12.61
CA GLY A 289 11.39 -26.71 -12.90
C GLY A 289 12.30 -26.02 -13.93
N GLN A 290 11.97 -24.80 -14.36
CA GLN A 290 12.72 -24.00 -15.34
C GLN A 290 13.82 -23.18 -14.64
N TYR A 291 14.81 -23.85 -14.04
CA TYR A 291 15.79 -23.19 -13.14
C TYR A 291 16.65 -22.15 -13.82
N ILE A 292 17.01 -22.33 -15.11
CA ILE A 292 17.80 -21.34 -15.87
C ILE A 292 17.01 -20.04 -16.04
N ASN A 293 15.74 -20.14 -16.42
CA ASN A 293 14.87 -18.96 -16.58
C ASN A 293 14.59 -18.29 -15.23
N ALA A 294 14.40 -19.09 -14.16
CA ALA A 294 14.28 -18.58 -12.81
C ALA A 294 15.49 -17.75 -12.37
N MET A 295 16.71 -18.28 -12.60
CA MET A 295 17.97 -17.56 -12.30
C MET A 295 18.08 -16.24 -13.05
N LYS A 296 17.71 -16.21 -14.35
CA LYS A 296 17.70 -14.97 -15.14
C LYS A 296 16.72 -13.94 -14.58
N ALA A 297 15.50 -14.35 -14.23
CA ALA A 297 14.49 -13.47 -13.69
C ALA A 297 14.92 -12.90 -12.32
N PHE A 298 15.47 -13.72 -11.42
CA PHE A 298 15.99 -13.26 -10.14
C PHE A 298 17.21 -12.34 -10.30
N LEU A 299 18.12 -12.65 -11.23
CA LEU A 299 19.25 -11.77 -11.53
C LEU A 299 18.76 -10.42 -12.05
N LYS A 300 17.76 -10.40 -12.93
CA LYS A 300 17.12 -9.17 -13.40
C LYS A 300 16.55 -8.36 -12.22
N ALA A 301 15.88 -9.01 -11.27
CA ALA A 301 15.34 -8.33 -10.08
C ALA A 301 16.41 -7.54 -9.32
N THR A 302 17.66 -8.05 -9.24
CA THR A 302 18.76 -7.35 -8.55
C THR A 302 19.33 -6.15 -9.31
N THR A 303 18.95 -5.94 -10.56
CA THR A 303 19.44 -4.79 -11.36
C THR A 303 18.62 -3.51 -11.17
N TYR A 304 17.44 -3.59 -10.56
CA TYR A 304 16.60 -2.43 -10.33
C TYR A 304 17.14 -1.57 -9.16
N PRO A 305 17.18 -0.23 -9.32
CA PRO A 305 17.75 0.66 -8.33
C PRO A 305 16.88 0.79 -7.06
N SER A 306 15.58 0.50 -7.17
CA SER A 306 14.61 0.58 -6.08
C SER A 306 13.56 -0.51 -6.20
N ALA A 307 12.84 -0.75 -5.12
CA ALA A 307 11.73 -1.70 -5.03
C ALA A 307 10.61 -1.08 -4.19
N ALA A 308 9.36 -1.33 -4.56
CA ALA A 308 8.20 -0.96 -3.74
C ALA A 308 8.10 -1.89 -2.51
N MET A 309 8.35 -3.19 -2.70
CA MET A 309 8.43 -4.16 -1.61
C MET A 309 9.89 -4.34 -1.19
N GLU A 310 10.19 -4.06 0.08
CA GLU A 310 11.52 -4.21 0.64
C GLU A 310 12.12 -5.60 0.36
N GLY A 311 13.34 -5.62 -0.14
CA GLY A 311 14.09 -6.83 -0.45
C GLY A 311 13.84 -7.42 -1.83
N SER A 312 12.86 -6.93 -2.60
CA SER A 312 12.55 -7.47 -3.94
C SER A 312 13.69 -7.27 -4.95
N ASN A 313 14.55 -6.27 -4.76
CA ASN A 313 15.74 -6.03 -5.58
C ASN A 313 17.05 -6.40 -4.88
N THR A 314 17.01 -7.01 -3.69
CA THR A 314 18.20 -7.33 -2.89
C THR A 314 18.15 -8.77 -2.38
N TYR A 315 17.75 -9.02 -1.14
CA TYR A 315 17.89 -10.33 -0.50
C TYR A 315 16.89 -11.38 -0.96
N ILE A 316 15.69 -11.02 -1.45
CA ILE A 316 14.69 -12.00 -1.91
C ILE A 316 15.18 -12.77 -3.14
N PRO A 317 15.62 -12.12 -4.25
CA PRO A 317 16.13 -12.83 -5.40
C PRO A 317 17.41 -13.62 -5.07
N LEU A 318 18.32 -13.08 -4.23
CA LEU A 318 19.52 -13.80 -3.80
C LEU A 318 19.17 -15.10 -3.04
N TYR A 319 18.21 -15.03 -2.14
CA TYR A 319 17.71 -16.22 -1.44
C TYR A 319 17.19 -17.28 -2.40
N HIS A 320 16.38 -16.91 -3.38
CA HIS A 320 15.84 -17.87 -4.33
C HIS A 320 16.90 -18.44 -5.28
N MET A 321 17.89 -17.66 -5.70
CA MET A 321 19.04 -18.15 -6.45
C MET A 321 19.86 -19.13 -5.60
N GLY A 322 20.11 -18.83 -4.33
CA GLY A 322 20.75 -19.74 -3.37
C GLY A 322 19.99 -21.05 -3.23
N TYR A 323 18.68 -20.98 -3.13
CA TYR A 323 17.83 -22.16 -3.03
C TYR A 323 17.90 -23.05 -4.28
N ILE A 324 17.94 -22.45 -5.47
CA ILE A 324 18.12 -23.20 -6.72
C ILE A 324 19.49 -23.90 -6.74
N ASN A 325 20.58 -23.21 -6.40
CA ASN A 325 21.92 -23.80 -6.34
C ASN A 325 21.98 -24.96 -5.33
N GLU A 326 21.36 -24.79 -4.17
CA GLU A 326 21.29 -25.88 -3.17
C GLU A 326 20.54 -27.09 -3.71
N MET A 327 19.38 -26.90 -4.38
CA MET A 327 18.63 -28.00 -5.02
C MET A 327 19.43 -28.72 -6.10
N LEU A 328 20.33 -28.03 -6.78
CA LEU A 328 21.21 -28.58 -7.81
C LEU A 328 22.51 -29.19 -7.23
N GLY A 329 22.70 -29.13 -5.91
CA GLY A 329 23.85 -29.68 -5.20
C GLY A 329 25.06 -28.75 -5.12
N ASP A 330 24.99 -27.52 -5.67
CA ASP A 330 26.06 -26.51 -5.53
C ASP A 330 25.91 -25.76 -4.21
N ASN A 331 26.26 -26.46 -3.12
CA ASN A 331 26.19 -25.91 -1.77
C ASN A 331 27.17 -24.73 -1.56
N ALA A 332 28.27 -24.65 -2.31
CA ALA A 332 29.25 -23.58 -2.19
C ALA A 332 28.69 -22.25 -2.72
N SER A 333 28.09 -22.27 -3.89
CA SER A 333 27.41 -21.09 -4.47
C SER A 333 26.16 -20.72 -3.67
N ALA A 334 25.39 -21.71 -3.21
CA ALA A 334 24.22 -21.48 -2.35
C ALA A 334 24.59 -20.73 -1.07
N ARG A 335 25.66 -21.17 -0.37
CA ARG A 335 26.15 -20.51 0.86
C ARG A 335 26.49 -19.04 0.62
N LYS A 336 27.25 -18.74 -0.42
CA LYS A 336 27.63 -17.36 -0.76
C LYS A 336 26.41 -16.46 -0.99
N LEU A 337 25.38 -16.97 -1.70
CA LEU A 337 24.15 -16.23 -1.97
C LEU A 337 23.34 -16.00 -0.69
N TYR A 338 23.24 -16.98 0.21
CA TYR A 338 22.55 -16.82 1.48
C TYR A 338 23.30 -15.85 2.42
N GLU A 339 24.63 -15.87 2.46
CA GLU A 339 25.44 -14.91 3.22
C GLU A 339 25.19 -13.47 2.76
N ASN A 340 25.02 -13.25 1.45
CA ASN A 340 24.71 -11.94 0.87
C ASN A 340 23.27 -11.46 1.15
N CYS A 341 22.39 -12.32 1.71
CA CYS A 341 21.04 -11.92 2.14
C CYS A 341 21.03 -11.16 3.49
N GLY A 342 22.18 -11.00 4.15
CA GLY A 342 22.29 -10.26 5.41
C GLY A 342 21.43 -10.87 6.53
N ASN A 343 20.54 -10.07 7.09
CA ASN A 343 19.70 -10.49 8.22
C ASN A 343 18.42 -11.24 7.84
N TYR A 344 18.23 -11.59 6.57
CA TYR A 344 17.03 -12.28 6.12
C TYR A 344 16.90 -13.68 6.75
N ALA A 345 15.89 -13.85 7.62
CA ALA A 345 15.73 -15.07 8.44
C ALA A 345 15.70 -16.36 7.63
N PRO A 346 14.95 -16.48 6.48
CA PRO A 346 14.95 -17.72 5.69
C PRO A 346 16.34 -18.11 5.16
N ALA A 347 17.20 -17.12 4.84
CA ALA A 347 18.57 -17.41 4.40
C ALA A 347 19.45 -17.92 5.56
N LYS A 348 19.31 -17.34 6.76
CA LYS A 348 20.01 -17.80 7.98
C LYS A 348 19.64 -19.25 8.32
N ASP A 349 18.36 -19.61 8.21
CA ASP A 349 17.88 -20.98 8.45
C ASP A 349 18.53 -21.97 7.46
N ARG A 350 18.64 -21.58 6.17
CA ARG A 350 19.32 -22.41 5.18
C ARG A 350 20.83 -22.54 5.43
N LEU A 351 21.48 -21.44 5.86
CA LEU A 351 22.92 -21.48 6.23
C LEU A 351 23.16 -22.45 7.41
N ALA A 352 22.30 -22.45 8.43
CA ALA A 352 22.38 -23.36 9.54
C ALA A 352 22.26 -24.85 9.08
N VAL A 353 21.32 -25.12 8.16
CA VAL A 353 21.18 -26.47 7.56
C VAL A 353 22.42 -26.89 6.78
N LEU A 354 23.02 -25.95 6.00
CA LEU A 354 24.24 -26.24 5.23
C LEU A 354 25.51 -26.36 6.09
N ALA A 355 25.52 -25.81 7.31
CA ALA A 355 26.62 -25.92 8.24
C ALA A 355 26.65 -27.27 8.99
N GLY A 356 25.47 -27.92 9.12
CA GLY A 356 25.32 -29.24 9.77
C GLY A 356 25.47 -30.44 8.83
N LYS A 357 25.68 -30.18 7.54
CA LYS A 357 26.03 -31.17 6.51
C LYS A 357 27.53 -31.16 6.24
#